data_eebe4c0ec7885efb17bb8b592f3b7c27
#
_entry.id   eebe4c0ec7885efb17bb8b592f3b7c27
#
_cell.length_a   1.000
_cell.length_b   1.000
_cell.length_c   1.000
_cell.angle_alpha   90.00
_cell.angle_beta   90.00
_cell.angle_gamma   90.00
#
_symmetry.space_group_name_H-M   'P 1'
#
loop_
_entity.id
_entity.type
_entity.pdbx_description
1 polymer ?
#
loop_
_entity_poly.entity_id
_entity_poly.type
_entity_poly.pdbx_seq_one_letter_code
_entity_poly.pdbx_strand_id
1 'polypeptide(L)'
;ETEGGGSVSGTPAYMAPEQAAGQTLDARADVYAAGVVLAEMVSPEGVKSYESRQSVWEGVRSEPAQVPDSPWAPDIQRAVARDRERRQNSAHTLIRELEDVTLRVEGAEDLHPYPGLASFTEEDAEYFFGREAEVEQMWRKLDRPHLLALVGPSGAGKTSFLQAGLIPSAGTGWGILRFTPGSTPFTALGQTLAREMAGDVEAMELLARGHDPEALAGVASRWRQRHDNVLLVVDQFEELFTHCSAEEQQRFNDLMGQLPVDADVYVLLSMRDDFLIRCREHEALAPVFSELTALLPPTGGALRRAVVQPATKCGYRFEDDDLVEETLAEVEGERGALPLLAFALARLWERRDRDTGQLTRRAYHEVGGVGGALARHAEATIDHIGTGRIAHVRELFRNLVTAEGTRAVREWSELLSVFEERQRVPAEEVLRELIDARLLTSYEVREDEHEPTRRVEIIHESLLANWPRLVRWQTQDAEGSQIRDELRQASRVWDEHGRPDDRLWTG
;
A
#
# COMPACT_ATOMS: atom_id res chain seq x y z
N GLU A 1 -26.76 13.82 62.23
CA GLU A 1 -25.43 13.85 62.86
C GLU A 1 -24.89 12.43 62.86
N THR A 2 -24.14 12.05 61.84
CA THR A 2 -23.25 10.88 61.85
C THR A 2 -21.93 11.33 61.29
N GLU A 3 -20.98 11.52 62.18
CA GLU A 3 -19.59 11.70 61.86
C GLU A 3 -19.07 10.50 61.10
N GLY A 4 -18.93 10.66 59.80
CA GLY A 4 -18.23 9.71 58.91
C GLY A 4 -16.73 9.99 58.91
N GLY A 5 -16.04 9.57 59.97
CA GLY A 5 -14.59 9.42 59.99
C GLY A 5 -14.18 8.28 59.05
N GLY A 6 -14.02 8.54 57.77
CA GLY A 6 -13.48 7.58 56.82
C GLY A 6 -12.06 7.23 57.24
N SER A 7 -11.83 6.02 57.74
CA SER A 7 -10.49 5.48 57.94
C SER A 7 -9.79 5.39 56.59
N VAL A 8 -8.75 6.20 56.40
CA VAL A 8 -7.90 6.08 55.19
C VAL A 8 -7.23 4.73 55.25
N SER A 9 -7.67 3.81 54.35
CA SER A 9 -7.15 2.45 54.22
C SER A 9 -6.21 2.40 52.98
N GLY A 10 -5.07 1.79 53.15
CA GLY A 10 -4.07 1.58 52.06
C GLY A 10 -2.66 1.79 52.55
N THR A 11 -1.68 1.43 51.69
CA THR A 11 -0.25 1.66 51.92
C THR A 11 0.06 3.09 51.56
N PRO A 12 0.48 3.95 52.53
CA PRO A 12 0.64 5.39 52.30
C PRO A 12 1.53 5.76 51.09
N ALA A 13 2.55 4.96 50.76
CA ALA A 13 3.48 5.24 49.70
C ALA A 13 2.84 5.30 48.27
N TYR A 14 1.71 4.61 48.09
CA TYR A 14 1.02 4.52 46.78
C TYR A 14 -0.28 5.35 46.74
N MET A 15 -0.59 6.09 47.81
CA MET A 15 -1.81 6.87 47.86
C MET A 15 -1.83 8.06 46.93
N ALA A 16 -2.94 8.24 46.23
CA ALA A 16 -3.15 9.44 45.44
C ALA A 16 -3.27 10.72 46.32
N PRO A 17 -2.90 11.89 45.87
CA PRO A 17 -2.97 13.14 46.61
C PRO A 17 -4.39 13.44 47.17
N GLU A 18 -5.43 13.21 46.37
CA GLU A 18 -6.84 13.37 46.76
C GLU A 18 -7.27 12.35 47.84
N GLN A 19 -6.72 11.13 47.80
CA GLN A 19 -6.95 10.10 48.79
C GLN A 19 -6.31 10.50 50.13
N ALA A 20 -5.07 10.98 50.07
CA ALA A 20 -4.35 11.52 51.24
C ALA A 20 -5.02 12.78 51.80
N ALA A 21 -5.71 13.56 50.97
CA ALA A 21 -6.48 14.75 51.38
C ALA A 21 -7.93 14.44 51.86
N GLY A 22 -8.37 13.14 51.81
CA GLY A 22 -9.72 12.75 52.20
C GLY A 22 -10.83 13.27 51.25
N GLN A 23 -10.49 13.51 49.98
CA GLN A 23 -11.43 13.97 48.98
C GLN A 23 -12.19 12.81 48.35
N THR A 24 -13.21 13.10 47.52
CA THR A 24 -13.94 12.07 46.77
C THR A 24 -13.01 11.40 45.75
N LEU A 25 -13.02 10.07 45.77
CA LEU A 25 -12.16 9.25 44.89
C LEU A 25 -12.95 8.80 43.67
N ASP A 26 -12.21 8.65 42.57
CA ASP A 26 -12.63 7.98 41.35
C ASP A 26 -11.52 7.02 40.85
N ALA A 27 -11.73 6.32 39.73
CA ALA A 27 -10.82 5.33 39.18
C ALA A 27 -9.39 5.90 38.89
N ARG A 28 -9.21 7.22 38.80
CA ARG A 28 -7.92 7.86 38.59
C ARG A 28 -6.99 7.83 39.82
N ALA A 29 -7.56 7.53 41.01
CA ALA A 29 -6.74 7.24 42.18
C ALA A 29 -5.97 5.92 42.03
N ASP A 30 -6.58 4.91 41.42
CA ASP A 30 -5.93 3.64 41.10
C ASP A 30 -4.88 3.81 39.99
N VAL A 31 -5.13 4.67 39.00
CA VAL A 31 -4.15 5.04 37.96
C VAL A 31 -2.92 5.65 38.60
N TYR A 32 -3.09 6.55 39.57
CA TYR A 32 -1.95 7.13 40.30
C TYR A 32 -1.14 6.07 41.04
N ALA A 33 -1.81 5.18 41.78
CA ALA A 33 -1.15 4.09 42.51
C ALA A 33 -0.37 3.16 41.56
N ALA A 34 -0.96 2.79 40.43
CA ALA A 34 -0.29 2.02 39.38
C ALA A 34 0.91 2.79 38.80
N GLY A 35 0.77 4.09 38.56
CA GLY A 35 1.85 4.95 38.07
C GLY A 35 3.05 5.02 39.04
N VAL A 36 2.81 5.03 40.36
CA VAL A 36 3.89 4.98 41.37
C VAL A 36 4.62 3.63 41.30
N VAL A 37 3.91 2.51 41.22
CA VAL A 37 4.52 1.18 41.07
C VAL A 37 5.35 1.10 39.80
N LEU A 38 4.83 1.61 38.68
CA LEU A 38 5.57 1.65 37.41
C LEU A 38 6.84 2.50 37.49
N ALA A 39 6.77 3.66 38.16
CA ALA A 39 7.95 4.49 38.41
C ALA A 39 9.03 3.74 39.22
N GLU A 40 8.60 2.92 40.19
CA GLU A 40 9.49 2.02 40.92
C GLU A 40 10.15 0.98 40.02
N MET A 41 9.36 0.35 39.15
CA MET A 41 9.84 -0.71 38.25
C MET A 41 10.88 -0.20 37.25
N VAL A 42 10.76 1.03 36.77
CA VAL A 42 11.73 1.63 35.82
C VAL A 42 12.91 2.31 36.52
N SER A 43 12.90 2.38 37.86
CA SER A 43 13.98 3.01 38.66
C SER A 43 15.07 2.00 39.00
N PRO A 44 16.33 2.23 38.60
CA PRO A 44 17.46 1.36 38.98
C PRO A 44 17.73 1.30 40.48
N GLU A 45 17.32 2.35 41.21
CA GLU A 45 17.63 2.55 42.64
C GLU A 45 16.44 2.20 43.55
N GLY A 46 15.29 1.81 42.95
CA GLY A 46 14.05 1.61 43.71
C GLY A 46 13.44 2.90 44.21
N VAL A 47 12.30 2.79 44.91
CA VAL A 47 11.59 3.94 45.47
C VAL A 47 12.35 4.51 46.66
N LYS A 48 12.28 5.83 46.80
CA LYS A 48 12.69 6.52 48.05
C LYS A 48 12.02 5.86 49.27
N SER A 49 12.79 5.21 50.13
CA SER A 49 12.28 4.70 51.40
C SER A 49 11.94 5.88 52.31
N TYR A 50 10.67 6.04 52.60
CA TYR A 50 10.23 7.02 53.56
C TYR A 50 10.46 6.48 54.98
N GLU A 51 11.20 7.21 55.80
CA GLU A 51 11.59 6.78 57.14
C GLU A 51 10.41 6.77 58.15
N SER A 52 9.30 7.47 57.87
CA SER A 52 8.14 7.52 58.73
C SER A 52 6.82 7.70 57.98
N ARG A 53 5.73 7.26 58.57
CA ARG A 53 4.37 7.49 58.04
C ARG A 53 4.08 8.98 57.80
N GLN A 54 4.62 9.84 58.63
CA GLN A 54 4.40 11.28 58.58
C GLN A 54 5.17 11.92 57.43
N SER A 55 6.41 11.47 57.14
CA SER A 55 7.20 11.92 55.97
C SER A 55 6.58 11.48 54.66
N VAL A 56 5.96 10.28 54.59
CA VAL A 56 5.16 9.84 53.43
C VAL A 56 3.99 10.77 53.16
N TRP A 57 3.21 11.12 54.23
CA TRP A 57 2.07 12.01 54.09
C TRP A 57 2.49 13.44 53.64
N GLU A 58 3.56 13.94 54.15
CA GLU A 58 4.10 15.23 53.76
C GLU A 58 4.67 15.20 52.35
N GLY A 59 5.37 14.14 51.94
CA GLY A 59 5.91 13.93 50.61
C GLY A 59 4.81 13.81 49.55
N VAL A 60 3.77 12.98 49.76
CA VAL A 60 2.64 12.86 48.83
C VAL A 60 1.90 14.19 48.66
N ARG A 61 1.88 15.04 49.70
CA ARG A 61 1.22 16.35 49.63
C ARG A 61 2.08 17.44 49.02
N SER A 62 3.41 17.39 49.16
CA SER A 62 4.32 18.49 48.83
C SER A 62 5.16 18.28 47.58
N GLU A 63 5.54 17.05 47.24
CA GLU A 63 6.46 16.78 46.13
C GLU A 63 5.77 15.93 45.05
N PRO A 64 5.97 16.24 43.74
CA PRO A 64 5.57 15.34 42.66
C PRO A 64 6.40 14.06 42.68
N ALA A 65 5.82 12.94 42.30
CA ALA A 65 6.56 11.70 42.10
C ALA A 65 7.64 11.92 41.01
N GLN A 66 8.86 11.51 41.32
CA GLN A 66 9.95 11.55 40.33
C GLN A 66 9.90 10.25 39.49
N VAL A 67 9.75 10.40 38.18
CA VAL A 67 9.83 9.30 37.23
C VAL A 67 11.21 9.33 36.60
N PRO A 68 11.99 8.24 36.70
CA PRO A 68 13.30 8.15 36.03
C PRO A 68 13.13 8.25 34.51
N ASP A 69 14.20 8.71 33.86
CA ASP A 69 14.23 8.76 32.38
C ASP A 69 14.16 7.36 31.80
N SER A 70 13.13 7.13 31.01
CA SER A 70 12.84 5.85 30.36
C SER A 70 11.87 6.09 29.21
N PRO A 71 11.76 5.16 28.24
CA PRO A 71 10.79 5.27 27.17
C PRO A 71 9.33 5.44 27.68
N TRP A 72 8.99 4.87 28.81
CA TRP A 72 7.66 4.95 29.44
C TRP A 72 7.48 6.17 30.37
N ALA A 73 8.56 6.96 30.58
CA ALA A 73 8.53 8.09 31.52
C ALA A 73 7.39 9.10 31.27
N PRO A 74 7.06 9.52 30.03
CA PRO A 74 5.98 10.47 29.78
C PRO A 74 4.61 9.96 30.27
N ASP A 75 4.28 8.69 30.00
CA ASP A 75 2.99 8.09 30.35
C ASP A 75 2.90 7.79 31.85
N ILE A 76 4.01 7.37 32.47
CA ILE A 76 4.12 7.19 33.92
C ILE A 76 4.03 8.56 34.63
N GLN A 77 4.72 9.60 34.14
CA GLN A 77 4.66 10.96 34.69
C GLN A 77 3.24 11.53 34.66
N ARG A 78 2.50 11.23 33.57
CA ARG A 78 1.08 11.58 33.45
C ARG A 78 0.22 10.82 34.47
N ALA A 79 0.46 9.53 34.68
CA ALA A 79 -0.27 8.72 35.65
C ALA A 79 -0.08 9.22 37.10
N VAL A 80 1.15 9.67 37.45
CA VAL A 80 1.47 10.22 38.77
C VAL A 80 1.26 11.74 38.88
N ALA A 81 0.57 12.37 37.94
CA ALA A 81 0.25 13.79 38.03
C ALA A 81 -0.58 14.10 39.27
N ARG A 82 -0.26 15.20 39.98
CA ARG A 82 -0.98 15.63 41.19
C ARG A 82 -2.43 16.01 40.86
N ASP A 83 -2.60 16.74 39.75
CA ASP A 83 -3.91 17.08 39.23
C ASP A 83 -4.51 15.84 38.54
N ARG A 84 -5.59 15.28 39.14
CA ARG A 84 -6.26 14.08 38.60
C ARG A 84 -6.81 14.29 37.19
N GLU A 85 -7.13 15.54 36.79
CA GLU A 85 -7.65 15.85 35.44
C GLU A 85 -6.58 15.69 34.35
N ARG A 86 -5.31 15.67 34.76
CA ARG A 86 -4.18 15.42 33.85
C ARG A 86 -3.81 13.95 33.69
N ARG A 87 -4.35 13.07 34.56
CA ARG A 87 -4.07 11.63 34.48
C ARG A 87 -4.88 10.96 33.37
N GLN A 88 -4.52 9.74 33.04
CA GLN A 88 -5.35 8.85 32.25
C GLN A 88 -6.70 8.63 32.94
N ASN A 89 -7.76 8.61 32.15
CA ASN A 89 -9.14 8.48 32.66
C ASN A 89 -9.44 7.11 33.27
N SER A 90 -8.64 6.09 32.93
CA SER A 90 -8.80 4.71 33.41
C SER A 90 -7.48 3.94 33.35
N ALA A 91 -7.39 2.85 34.13
CA ALA A 91 -6.29 1.89 34.05
C ALA A 91 -6.14 1.28 32.66
N HIS A 92 -7.25 1.04 31.96
CA HIS A 92 -7.24 0.53 30.59
C HIS A 92 -6.53 1.50 29.61
N THR A 93 -6.76 2.79 29.77
CA THR A 93 -6.06 3.81 28.98
C THR A 93 -4.55 3.79 29.26
N LEU A 94 -4.15 3.69 30.54
CA LEU A 94 -2.75 3.59 30.93
C LEU A 94 -2.09 2.32 30.35
N ILE A 95 -2.74 1.17 30.45
CA ILE A 95 -2.23 -0.09 29.90
C ILE A 95 -1.98 0.05 28.40
N ARG A 96 -2.94 0.56 27.65
CA ARG A 96 -2.81 0.75 26.21
C ARG A 96 -1.66 1.70 25.84
N GLU A 97 -1.50 2.81 26.58
CA GLU A 97 -0.41 3.75 26.36
C GLU A 97 0.97 3.10 26.60
N LEU A 98 1.11 2.28 27.63
CA LEU A 98 2.34 1.53 27.93
C LEU A 98 2.61 0.43 26.90
N GLU A 99 1.58 -0.27 26.43
CA GLU A 99 1.70 -1.25 25.33
C GLU A 99 2.18 -0.58 24.05
N ASP A 100 1.63 0.59 23.69
CA ASP A 100 2.07 1.39 22.55
C ASP A 100 3.55 1.75 22.64
N VAL A 101 4.04 2.15 23.84
CA VAL A 101 5.46 2.42 24.08
C VAL A 101 6.29 1.18 23.90
N THR A 102 5.84 0.04 24.44
CA THR A 102 6.55 -1.23 24.33
C THR A 102 6.70 -1.65 22.86
N LEU A 103 5.63 -1.53 22.07
CA LEU A 103 5.67 -1.79 20.62
C LEU A 103 6.69 -0.89 19.89
N ARG A 104 6.79 0.40 20.29
CA ARG A 104 7.78 1.33 19.71
C ARG A 104 9.21 0.99 20.10
N VAL A 105 9.44 0.55 21.33
CA VAL A 105 10.77 0.19 21.85
C VAL A 105 11.25 -1.14 21.31
N GLU A 106 10.37 -2.12 21.22
CA GLU A 106 10.66 -3.46 20.70
C GLU A 106 10.60 -3.51 19.16
N GLY A 107 9.82 -2.61 18.55
CA GLY A 107 9.68 -2.50 17.11
C GLY A 107 10.98 -2.04 16.45
N ALA A 108 11.45 -2.80 15.48
CA ALA A 108 12.59 -2.44 14.67
C ALA A 108 12.41 -1.05 14.03
N GLU A 109 13.50 -0.30 13.85
CA GLU A 109 13.52 1.05 13.25
C GLU A 109 12.90 1.12 11.84
N ASP A 110 12.64 -0.02 11.20
CA ASP A 110 12.28 -0.17 9.79
C ASP A 110 10.83 -0.61 9.52
N LEU A 111 9.89 -0.41 10.47
CA LEU A 111 8.48 -0.69 10.20
C LEU A 111 7.89 0.34 9.21
N HIS A 112 7.30 -0.15 8.13
CA HIS A 112 6.66 0.65 7.09
C HIS A 112 5.17 0.27 6.92
N PRO A 113 4.29 0.64 7.87
CA PRO A 113 2.88 0.25 7.84
C PRO A 113 2.09 0.89 6.70
N TYR A 114 2.69 1.83 5.97
CA TYR A 114 2.12 2.48 4.79
C TYR A 114 3.11 2.36 3.62
N PRO A 115 2.82 1.51 2.62
CA PRO A 115 3.74 1.27 1.50
C PRO A 115 3.86 2.44 0.50
N GLY A 116 3.05 3.49 0.68
CA GLY A 116 3.03 4.66 -0.20
C GLY A 116 2.39 4.35 -1.55
N LEU A 117 3.12 4.60 -2.64
CA LEU A 117 2.61 4.31 -3.99
C LEU A 117 2.75 2.83 -4.39
N ALA A 118 3.48 2.02 -3.62
CA ALA A 118 3.53 0.58 -3.83
C ALA A 118 2.23 -0.09 -3.36
N SER A 119 1.93 -1.27 -3.90
CA SER A 119 0.86 -2.11 -3.35
C SER A 119 1.31 -2.73 -2.03
N PHE A 120 0.38 -2.95 -1.12
CA PHE A 120 0.60 -3.87 0.01
C PHE A 120 0.91 -5.26 -0.53
N THR A 121 1.93 -5.91 0.03
CA THR A 121 2.34 -7.27 -0.28
C THR A 121 1.80 -8.26 0.75
N GLU A 122 2.06 -9.55 0.58
CA GLU A 122 1.69 -10.57 1.57
C GLU A 122 2.41 -10.36 2.93
N GLU A 123 3.63 -9.82 2.90
CA GLU A 123 4.40 -9.47 4.09
C GLU A 123 3.76 -8.30 4.88
N ASP A 124 3.04 -7.43 4.18
CA ASP A 124 2.35 -6.27 4.75
C ASP A 124 0.92 -6.60 5.23
N ALA A 125 0.46 -7.84 5.13
CA ALA A 125 -0.93 -8.25 5.41
C ALA A 125 -1.40 -7.82 6.79
N GLU A 126 -0.52 -7.79 7.76
CA GLU A 126 -0.80 -7.36 9.12
C GLU A 126 -1.14 -5.87 9.25
N TYR A 127 -0.78 -5.04 8.26
CA TYR A 127 -1.08 -3.61 8.19
C TYR A 127 -2.22 -3.29 7.23
N PHE A 128 -2.83 -4.31 6.61
CA PHE A 128 -3.91 -4.14 5.65
C PHE A 128 -5.28 -4.17 6.33
N PHE A 129 -5.88 -3.01 6.55
CA PHE A 129 -7.15 -2.84 7.26
C PHE A 129 -8.24 -2.20 6.38
N GLY A 130 -9.49 -2.41 6.78
CA GLY A 130 -10.65 -1.74 6.19
C GLY A 130 -11.26 -2.47 4.99
N ARG A 131 -10.84 -3.72 4.74
CA ARG A 131 -11.34 -4.57 3.65
C ARG A 131 -11.80 -5.96 4.11
N GLU A 132 -11.94 -6.14 5.40
CA GLU A 132 -12.23 -7.43 6.01
C GLU A 132 -13.55 -8.02 5.50
N ALA A 133 -14.57 -7.17 5.31
CA ALA A 133 -15.88 -7.58 4.81
C ALA A 133 -15.84 -8.03 3.35
N GLU A 134 -15.08 -7.29 2.51
CA GLU A 134 -14.92 -7.63 1.09
C GLU A 134 -14.10 -8.93 0.92
N VAL A 135 -13.08 -9.16 1.76
CA VAL A 135 -12.32 -10.41 1.79
C VAL A 135 -13.24 -11.58 2.15
N GLU A 136 -14.03 -11.46 3.21
CA GLU A 136 -14.98 -12.49 3.61
C GLU A 136 -16.03 -12.75 2.50
N GLN A 137 -16.52 -11.69 1.87
CA GLN A 137 -17.48 -11.81 0.77
C GLN A 137 -16.86 -12.53 -0.44
N MET A 138 -15.60 -12.27 -0.75
CA MET A 138 -14.89 -12.97 -1.84
C MET A 138 -14.74 -14.45 -1.55
N TRP A 139 -14.33 -14.82 -0.33
CA TRP A 139 -14.25 -16.22 0.08
C TRP A 139 -15.60 -16.95 0.02
N ARG A 140 -16.71 -16.29 0.35
CA ARG A 140 -18.05 -16.88 0.20
C ARG A 140 -18.44 -17.17 -1.26
N LYS A 141 -17.87 -16.43 -2.23
CA LYS A 141 -18.08 -16.68 -3.65
C LYS A 141 -17.21 -17.80 -4.19
N LEU A 142 -16.13 -18.15 -3.51
CA LEU A 142 -15.25 -19.26 -3.84
C LEU A 142 -15.80 -20.59 -3.28
N ASP A 143 -17.07 -20.91 -3.58
CA ASP A 143 -17.76 -22.12 -3.12
C ASP A 143 -17.56 -23.33 -4.03
N ARG A 144 -17.20 -23.10 -5.28
CA ARG A 144 -16.91 -24.10 -6.32
C ARG A 144 -15.95 -23.53 -7.36
N PRO A 145 -15.16 -24.37 -8.06
CA PRO A 145 -14.32 -23.93 -9.17
C PRO A 145 -15.13 -23.26 -10.28
N HIS A 146 -14.87 -22.00 -10.52
CA HIS A 146 -15.48 -21.21 -11.60
C HIS A 146 -14.65 -19.95 -11.89
N LEU A 147 -15.05 -19.23 -12.92
CA LEU A 147 -14.41 -17.98 -13.33
C LEU A 147 -15.10 -16.79 -12.66
N LEU A 148 -14.33 -16.04 -11.86
CA LEU A 148 -14.79 -14.84 -11.16
C LEU A 148 -14.07 -13.61 -11.69
N ALA A 149 -14.66 -12.43 -11.49
CA ALA A 149 -13.99 -11.16 -11.72
C ALA A 149 -14.06 -10.23 -10.51
N LEU A 150 -12.90 -9.63 -10.21
CA LEU A 150 -12.74 -8.50 -9.30
C LEU A 150 -12.51 -7.24 -10.14
N VAL A 151 -13.49 -6.35 -10.17
CA VAL A 151 -13.42 -5.14 -11.00
C VAL A 151 -13.47 -3.88 -10.14
N GLY A 152 -12.82 -2.83 -10.61
CA GLY A 152 -12.88 -1.53 -9.94
C GLY A 152 -11.99 -0.51 -10.63
N PRO A 153 -12.17 0.78 -10.34
CA PRO A 153 -11.40 1.84 -10.96
C PRO A 153 -9.90 1.71 -10.68
N SER A 154 -9.10 2.38 -11.50
CA SER A 154 -7.67 2.52 -11.23
C SER A 154 -7.46 3.11 -9.84
N GLY A 155 -6.51 2.57 -9.08
CA GLY A 155 -6.23 3.04 -7.72
C GLY A 155 -7.23 2.61 -6.64
N ALA A 156 -8.22 1.74 -6.92
CA ALA A 156 -9.14 1.22 -5.89
C ALA A 156 -8.48 0.24 -4.91
N GLY A 157 -7.22 -0.13 -5.14
CA GLY A 157 -6.47 -1.03 -4.28
C GLY A 157 -6.67 -2.52 -4.59
N LYS A 158 -7.05 -2.90 -5.84
CA LYS A 158 -7.28 -4.31 -6.24
C LYS A 158 -6.07 -5.19 -5.96
N THR A 159 -4.89 -4.80 -6.39
CA THR A 159 -3.65 -5.56 -6.17
C THR A 159 -3.33 -5.74 -4.69
N SER A 160 -3.47 -4.68 -3.88
CA SER A 160 -3.29 -4.75 -2.42
C SER A 160 -4.34 -5.65 -1.76
N PHE A 161 -5.60 -5.57 -2.22
CA PHE A 161 -6.68 -6.44 -1.76
C PHE A 161 -6.37 -7.92 -2.01
N LEU A 162 -5.81 -8.26 -3.17
CA LEU A 162 -5.41 -9.61 -3.51
C LEU A 162 -4.21 -10.06 -2.67
N GLN A 163 -3.13 -9.27 -2.63
CA GLN A 163 -1.87 -9.67 -2.01
C GLN A 163 -1.92 -9.63 -0.48
N ALA A 164 -2.46 -8.57 0.11
CA ALA A 164 -2.46 -8.39 1.56
C ALA A 164 -3.79 -8.76 2.23
N GLY A 165 -4.88 -8.85 1.46
CA GLY A 165 -6.20 -9.23 1.99
C GLY A 165 -6.56 -10.68 1.71
N LEU A 166 -6.76 -11.02 0.45
CA LEU A 166 -7.34 -12.31 0.05
C LEU A 166 -6.36 -13.47 0.24
N ILE A 167 -5.16 -13.37 -0.35
CA ILE A 167 -4.17 -14.47 -0.34
C ILE A 167 -3.76 -14.86 1.09
N PRO A 168 -3.36 -13.94 1.98
CA PRO A 168 -2.94 -14.30 3.34
C PRO A 168 -4.08 -14.83 4.22
N SER A 169 -5.34 -14.54 3.86
CA SER A 169 -6.52 -15.02 4.59
C SER A 169 -7.00 -16.41 4.16
N ALA A 170 -6.31 -17.04 3.21
CA ALA A 170 -6.63 -18.38 2.75
C ALA A 170 -6.51 -19.41 3.87
N GLY A 171 -7.49 -20.31 3.94
CA GLY A 171 -7.46 -21.44 4.86
C GLY A 171 -6.37 -22.46 4.48
N THR A 172 -6.06 -23.35 5.41
CA THR A 172 -5.17 -24.49 5.15
C THR A 172 -5.71 -25.35 4.03
N GLY A 173 -4.86 -25.81 3.12
CA GLY A 173 -5.24 -26.67 1.97
C GLY A 173 -5.47 -25.91 0.66
N TRP A 174 -5.45 -24.57 0.68
CA TRP A 174 -5.48 -23.77 -0.54
C TRP A 174 -4.07 -23.60 -1.12
N GLY A 175 -3.91 -23.93 -2.41
CA GLY A 175 -2.80 -23.47 -3.24
C GLY A 175 -3.23 -22.21 -3.99
N ILE A 176 -2.46 -21.12 -3.89
CA ILE A 176 -2.79 -19.87 -4.59
C ILE A 176 -1.60 -19.43 -5.42
N LEU A 177 -1.87 -19.16 -6.70
CA LEU A 177 -0.88 -18.60 -7.61
C LEU A 177 -1.41 -17.28 -8.17
N ARG A 178 -0.55 -16.25 -8.18
CA ARG A 178 -0.84 -14.94 -8.75
C ARG A 178 0.20 -14.59 -9.81
N PHE A 179 -0.28 -14.06 -10.92
CA PHE A 179 0.56 -13.50 -11.97
C PHE A 179 -0.15 -12.36 -12.69
N THR A 180 0.61 -11.61 -13.49
CA THR A 180 0.12 -10.57 -14.40
C THR A 180 0.40 -11.02 -15.83
N PRO A 181 -0.57 -10.96 -16.76
CA PRO A 181 -0.41 -11.50 -18.12
C PRO A 181 0.68 -10.79 -18.94
N GLY A 182 0.80 -9.47 -18.82
CA GLY A 182 1.75 -8.69 -19.62
C GLY A 182 1.52 -8.82 -21.11
N SER A 183 2.62 -8.76 -21.88
CA SER A 183 2.63 -8.98 -23.34
C SER A 183 2.78 -10.45 -23.72
N THR A 184 3.09 -11.35 -22.77
CA THR A 184 3.33 -12.78 -23.01
C THR A 184 2.59 -13.64 -21.97
N PRO A 185 1.25 -13.72 -22.04
CA PRO A 185 0.41 -14.27 -20.96
C PRO A 185 0.65 -15.76 -20.72
N PHE A 186 0.91 -16.55 -21.77
CA PHE A 186 1.20 -17.97 -21.65
C PHE A 186 2.55 -18.23 -20.97
N THR A 187 3.57 -17.42 -21.29
CA THR A 187 4.88 -17.49 -20.64
C THR A 187 4.77 -17.12 -19.15
N ALA A 188 4.03 -16.05 -18.83
CA ALA A 188 3.83 -15.62 -17.45
C ALA A 188 3.13 -16.71 -16.61
N LEU A 189 2.08 -17.32 -17.14
CA LEU A 189 1.40 -18.45 -16.49
C LEU A 189 2.33 -19.67 -16.36
N GLY A 190 3.03 -20.04 -17.44
CA GLY A 190 3.96 -21.17 -17.44
C GLY A 190 5.08 -21.01 -16.41
N GLN A 191 5.69 -19.83 -16.31
CA GLN A 191 6.73 -19.55 -15.30
C GLN A 191 6.19 -19.60 -13.88
N THR A 192 4.95 -19.16 -13.67
CA THR A 192 4.30 -19.19 -12.36
C THR A 192 4.03 -20.64 -11.95
N LEU A 193 3.47 -21.46 -12.84
CA LEU A 193 3.26 -22.88 -12.60
C LEU A 193 4.58 -23.65 -12.42
N ALA A 194 5.64 -23.31 -13.17
CA ALA A 194 6.93 -23.96 -13.08
C ALA A 194 7.56 -23.84 -11.68
N ARG A 195 7.40 -22.68 -11.03
CA ARG A 195 7.93 -22.46 -9.67
C ARG A 195 7.22 -23.36 -8.66
N GLU A 196 5.92 -23.52 -8.77
CA GLU A 196 5.12 -24.35 -7.88
C GLU A 196 5.32 -25.86 -8.15
N MET A 197 5.51 -26.22 -9.43
CA MET A 197 5.69 -27.58 -9.86
C MET A 197 7.14 -28.03 -9.90
N ALA A 198 8.06 -27.29 -9.28
CA ALA A 198 9.48 -27.64 -9.20
C ALA A 198 9.65 -29.06 -8.62
N GLY A 199 10.39 -29.91 -9.36
CA GLY A 199 10.62 -31.33 -9.01
C GLY A 199 9.58 -32.31 -9.59
N ASP A 200 8.51 -31.84 -10.25
CA ASP A 200 7.59 -32.69 -11.01
C ASP A 200 8.07 -32.82 -12.47
N VAL A 201 8.65 -33.96 -12.80
CA VAL A 201 9.27 -34.20 -14.11
C VAL A 201 8.25 -34.07 -15.24
N GLU A 202 7.04 -34.65 -15.06
CA GLU A 202 6.00 -34.59 -16.10
C GLU A 202 5.46 -33.19 -16.29
N ALA A 203 5.28 -32.43 -15.20
CA ALA A 203 4.88 -31.01 -15.30
C ALA A 203 5.94 -30.20 -16.04
N MET A 204 7.21 -30.41 -15.75
CA MET A 204 8.29 -29.73 -16.43
C MET A 204 8.42 -30.15 -17.91
N GLU A 205 8.16 -31.41 -18.26
CA GLU A 205 8.10 -31.86 -19.65
C GLU A 205 6.94 -31.21 -20.42
N LEU A 206 5.77 -31.02 -19.77
CA LEU A 206 4.63 -30.31 -20.36
C LEU A 206 4.97 -28.84 -20.60
N LEU A 207 5.57 -28.16 -19.60
CA LEU A 207 5.98 -26.77 -19.71
C LEU A 207 7.08 -26.55 -20.76
N ALA A 208 7.94 -27.54 -21.00
CA ALA A 208 8.95 -27.49 -22.05
C ALA A 208 8.37 -27.50 -23.48
N ARG A 209 7.08 -27.84 -23.64
CA ARG A 209 6.36 -27.71 -24.93
C ARG A 209 5.98 -26.27 -25.28
N GLY A 210 6.33 -25.31 -24.41
CA GLY A 210 6.11 -23.89 -24.66
C GLY A 210 4.69 -23.42 -24.37
N HIS A 211 4.19 -22.48 -25.18
CA HIS A 211 2.91 -21.76 -25.00
C HIS A 211 1.66 -22.55 -25.43
N ASP A 212 1.71 -23.87 -25.32
CA ASP A 212 0.55 -24.73 -25.64
C ASP A 212 -0.51 -24.66 -24.54
N PRO A 213 -1.72 -24.15 -24.80
CA PRO A 213 -2.80 -24.07 -23.81
C PRO A 213 -3.14 -25.43 -23.18
N GLU A 214 -3.11 -26.53 -23.95
CA GLU A 214 -3.43 -27.89 -23.44
C GLU A 214 -2.35 -28.35 -22.45
N ALA A 215 -1.08 -28.06 -22.74
CA ALA A 215 0.01 -28.38 -21.83
C ALA A 215 -0.11 -27.60 -20.49
N LEU A 216 -0.45 -26.30 -20.55
CA LEU A 216 -0.67 -25.47 -19.36
C LEU A 216 -1.87 -25.94 -18.53
N ALA A 217 -2.99 -26.32 -19.18
CA ALA A 217 -4.14 -26.91 -18.51
C ALA A 217 -3.79 -28.24 -17.83
N GLY A 218 -2.97 -29.07 -18.48
CA GLY A 218 -2.46 -30.34 -17.93
C GLY A 218 -1.61 -30.09 -16.68
N VAL A 219 -0.74 -29.06 -16.69
CA VAL A 219 0.06 -28.68 -15.50
C VAL A 219 -0.82 -28.12 -14.39
N ALA A 220 -1.82 -27.30 -14.72
CA ALA A 220 -2.78 -26.78 -13.74
C ALA A 220 -3.58 -27.90 -13.06
N SER A 221 -3.98 -28.95 -13.81
CA SER A 221 -4.63 -30.13 -13.24
C SER A 221 -3.72 -30.90 -12.28
N ARG A 222 -2.43 -30.99 -12.57
CA ARG A 222 -1.45 -31.60 -11.66
C ARG A 222 -1.23 -30.75 -10.41
N TRP A 223 -1.19 -29.44 -10.55
CA TRP A 223 -1.12 -28.53 -9.41
C TRP A 223 -2.33 -28.69 -8.51
N ARG A 224 -3.54 -28.80 -9.08
CA ARG A 224 -4.79 -29.06 -8.34
C ARG A 224 -4.72 -30.34 -7.48
N GLN A 225 -4.02 -31.38 -7.95
CA GLN A 225 -3.87 -32.65 -7.20
C GLN A 225 -2.98 -32.55 -5.97
N ARG A 226 -2.21 -31.48 -5.82
CA ARG A 226 -1.31 -31.26 -4.67
C ARG A 226 -2.00 -30.53 -3.51
N HIS A 227 -3.15 -29.92 -3.74
CA HIS A 227 -3.88 -29.11 -2.78
C HIS A 227 -5.35 -29.54 -2.72
N ASP A 228 -6.02 -29.24 -1.61
CA ASP A 228 -7.47 -29.48 -1.48
C ASP A 228 -8.26 -28.56 -2.41
N ASN A 229 -7.81 -27.32 -2.57
CA ASN A 229 -8.34 -26.34 -3.52
C ASN A 229 -7.20 -25.49 -4.10
N VAL A 230 -7.38 -24.98 -5.32
CA VAL A 230 -6.40 -24.10 -5.95
C VAL A 230 -7.07 -22.89 -6.58
N LEU A 231 -6.49 -21.71 -6.35
CA LEU A 231 -6.96 -20.44 -6.88
C LEU A 231 -5.87 -19.81 -7.75
N LEU A 232 -6.18 -19.62 -9.02
CA LEU A 232 -5.36 -18.87 -9.95
C LEU A 232 -5.85 -17.42 -10.01
N VAL A 233 -5.03 -16.48 -9.58
CA VAL A 233 -5.31 -15.04 -9.60
C VAL A 233 -4.57 -14.41 -10.76
N VAL A 234 -5.31 -13.87 -11.73
CA VAL A 234 -4.76 -13.10 -12.85
C VAL A 234 -4.98 -11.63 -12.55
N ASP A 235 -3.93 -10.97 -12.03
CA ASP A 235 -3.99 -9.56 -11.68
C ASP A 235 -3.66 -8.68 -12.89
N GLN A 236 -4.25 -7.48 -12.96
CA GLN A 236 -4.11 -6.55 -14.08
C GLN A 236 -4.48 -7.20 -15.43
N PHE A 237 -5.60 -7.94 -15.45
CA PHE A 237 -6.04 -8.68 -16.64
C PHE A 237 -6.27 -7.80 -17.87
N GLU A 238 -6.52 -6.50 -17.68
CA GLU A 238 -6.61 -5.50 -18.75
C GLU A 238 -5.37 -5.46 -19.64
N GLU A 239 -4.18 -5.86 -19.14
CA GLU A 239 -2.95 -5.88 -19.93
C GLU A 239 -3.03 -6.85 -21.11
N LEU A 240 -3.81 -7.93 -20.99
CA LEU A 240 -4.09 -8.84 -22.08
C LEU A 240 -4.71 -8.10 -23.30
N PHE A 241 -5.64 -7.17 -23.02
CA PHE A 241 -6.34 -6.42 -24.07
C PHE A 241 -5.52 -5.27 -24.66
N THR A 242 -4.49 -4.82 -23.95
CA THR A 242 -3.67 -3.68 -24.36
C THR A 242 -2.33 -4.07 -24.96
N HIS A 243 -1.80 -5.24 -24.60
CA HIS A 243 -0.44 -5.64 -24.98
C HIS A 243 -0.38 -6.85 -25.91
N CYS A 244 -1.47 -7.63 -26.04
CA CYS A 244 -1.46 -8.87 -26.82
C CYS A 244 -2.23 -8.73 -28.14
N SER A 245 -1.89 -9.56 -29.12
CA SER A 245 -2.63 -9.68 -30.36
C SER A 245 -4.03 -10.29 -30.15
N ALA A 246 -4.97 -10.01 -31.04
CA ALA A 246 -6.33 -10.56 -30.95
C ALA A 246 -6.36 -12.11 -30.90
N GLU A 247 -5.43 -12.78 -31.60
CA GLU A 247 -5.31 -14.24 -31.59
C GLU A 247 -4.85 -14.75 -30.22
N GLU A 248 -3.85 -14.12 -29.63
CA GLU A 248 -3.37 -14.48 -28.27
C GLU A 248 -4.44 -14.20 -27.21
N GLN A 249 -5.14 -13.05 -27.30
CA GLN A 249 -6.28 -12.75 -26.45
C GLN A 249 -7.33 -13.87 -26.49
N GLN A 250 -7.74 -14.29 -27.68
CA GLN A 250 -8.73 -15.35 -27.83
C GLN A 250 -8.26 -16.66 -27.20
N ARG A 251 -7.05 -17.13 -27.54
CA ARG A 251 -6.50 -18.39 -27.02
C ARG A 251 -6.32 -18.36 -25.50
N PHE A 252 -5.87 -17.22 -24.94
CA PHE A 252 -5.69 -17.09 -23.50
C PHE A 252 -7.04 -17.02 -22.76
N ASN A 253 -8.01 -16.30 -23.29
CA ASN A 253 -9.37 -16.25 -22.75
C ASN A 253 -10.06 -17.61 -22.76
N ASP A 254 -9.88 -18.39 -23.84
CA ASP A 254 -10.39 -19.76 -23.93
C ASP A 254 -9.76 -20.65 -22.84
N LEU A 255 -8.45 -20.57 -22.62
CA LEU A 255 -7.77 -21.27 -21.53
C LEU A 255 -8.34 -20.87 -20.15
N MET A 256 -8.50 -19.58 -19.87
CA MET A 256 -9.04 -19.12 -18.58
C MET A 256 -10.46 -19.62 -18.32
N GLY A 257 -11.28 -19.68 -19.36
CA GLY A 257 -12.65 -20.23 -19.26
C GLY A 257 -12.70 -21.75 -19.10
N GLN A 258 -11.70 -22.48 -19.63
CA GLN A 258 -11.61 -23.94 -19.55
C GLN A 258 -11.05 -24.44 -18.21
N LEU A 259 -10.09 -23.75 -17.60
CA LEU A 259 -9.43 -24.18 -16.36
C LEU A 259 -10.41 -24.59 -15.23
N PRO A 260 -11.49 -23.85 -14.96
CA PRO A 260 -12.46 -24.27 -13.94
C PRO A 260 -13.17 -25.58 -14.26
N VAL A 261 -13.43 -25.86 -15.55
CA VAL A 261 -14.20 -27.02 -15.99
C VAL A 261 -13.31 -28.25 -16.11
N ASP A 262 -12.16 -28.10 -16.76
CA ASP A 262 -11.29 -29.21 -17.12
C ASP A 262 -10.24 -29.55 -16.07
N ALA A 263 -9.81 -28.57 -15.29
CA ALA A 263 -8.74 -28.71 -14.30
C ALA A 263 -9.20 -28.52 -12.83
N ASP A 264 -10.49 -28.23 -12.59
CA ASP A 264 -11.04 -27.98 -11.25
C ASP A 264 -10.31 -26.85 -10.50
N VAL A 265 -9.97 -25.78 -11.22
CA VAL A 265 -9.21 -24.61 -10.74
C VAL A 265 -10.15 -23.42 -10.59
N TYR A 266 -10.12 -22.76 -9.43
CA TYR A 266 -10.76 -21.45 -9.26
C TYR A 266 -9.94 -20.40 -10.01
N VAL A 267 -10.58 -19.56 -10.83
CA VAL A 267 -9.91 -18.49 -11.58
C VAL A 267 -10.51 -17.14 -11.21
N LEU A 268 -9.68 -16.24 -10.71
CA LEU A 268 -10.07 -14.88 -10.37
C LEU A 268 -9.33 -13.87 -11.26
N LEU A 269 -10.07 -13.19 -12.12
CA LEU A 269 -9.56 -12.12 -12.98
C LEU A 269 -9.72 -10.77 -12.27
N SER A 270 -8.63 -10.07 -12.03
CA SER A 270 -8.64 -8.71 -11.47
C SER A 270 -8.37 -7.71 -12.57
N MET A 271 -9.30 -6.77 -12.80
CA MET A 271 -9.19 -5.81 -13.89
C MET A 271 -9.85 -4.47 -13.57
N ARG A 272 -9.54 -3.48 -14.38
CA ARG A 272 -10.21 -2.18 -14.35
C ARG A 272 -11.64 -2.32 -14.89
N ASP A 273 -12.56 -1.55 -14.34
CA ASP A 273 -13.97 -1.57 -14.68
C ASP A 273 -14.25 -1.14 -16.14
N ASP A 274 -13.44 -0.24 -16.70
CA ASP A 274 -13.54 0.21 -18.09
C ASP A 274 -13.19 -0.90 -19.12
N PHE A 275 -12.44 -1.94 -18.72
CA PHE A 275 -12.12 -3.10 -19.58
C PHE A 275 -13.15 -4.23 -19.51
N LEU A 276 -14.09 -4.20 -18.58
CA LEU A 276 -15.10 -5.24 -18.43
C LEU A 276 -15.89 -5.47 -19.73
N ILE A 277 -16.14 -4.42 -20.51
CA ILE A 277 -16.86 -4.54 -21.78
C ILE A 277 -16.12 -5.39 -22.81
N ARG A 278 -14.76 -5.41 -22.76
CA ARG A 278 -13.93 -6.26 -23.64
C ARG A 278 -14.15 -7.75 -23.38
N CYS A 279 -14.45 -8.13 -22.14
CA CYS A 279 -14.75 -9.52 -21.81
C CYS A 279 -16.00 -10.05 -22.54
N ARG A 280 -16.93 -9.16 -22.99
CA ARG A 280 -18.12 -9.57 -23.75
C ARG A 280 -17.80 -10.05 -25.15
N GLU A 281 -16.67 -9.66 -25.71
CA GLU A 281 -16.22 -10.05 -27.05
C GLU A 281 -15.75 -11.52 -27.08
N HIS A 282 -15.54 -12.13 -25.88
CA HIS A 282 -15.03 -13.49 -25.71
C HIS A 282 -16.05 -14.38 -24.98
N GLU A 283 -16.58 -15.37 -25.65
CA GLU A 283 -17.61 -16.28 -25.12
C GLU A 283 -17.12 -17.04 -23.87
N ALA A 284 -15.85 -17.45 -23.85
CA ALA A 284 -15.21 -18.13 -22.72
C ALA A 284 -15.21 -17.32 -21.42
N LEU A 285 -15.28 -15.99 -21.50
CA LEU A 285 -15.35 -15.08 -20.36
C LEU A 285 -16.80 -14.73 -19.94
N ALA A 286 -17.83 -15.24 -20.62
CA ALA A 286 -19.22 -14.96 -20.26
C ALA A 286 -19.57 -15.23 -18.78
N PRO A 287 -19.02 -16.26 -18.10
CA PRO A 287 -19.28 -16.52 -16.68
C PRO A 287 -18.89 -15.36 -15.75
N VAL A 288 -17.92 -14.51 -16.12
CA VAL A 288 -17.47 -13.34 -15.35
C VAL A 288 -18.63 -12.41 -15.00
N PHE A 289 -19.61 -12.26 -15.92
CA PHE A 289 -20.74 -11.34 -15.71
C PHE A 289 -21.75 -11.84 -14.67
N SER A 290 -21.76 -13.14 -14.38
CA SER A 290 -22.63 -13.75 -13.35
C SER A 290 -21.99 -13.67 -11.96
N GLU A 291 -20.65 -13.63 -11.88
CA GLU A 291 -19.87 -13.70 -10.64
C GLU A 291 -18.93 -12.50 -10.50
N LEU A 292 -19.46 -11.31 -10.84
CA LEU A 292 -18.76 -10.05 -10.72
C LEU A 292 -18.67 -9.57 -9.28
N THR A 293 -17.50 -9.11 -8.85
CA THR A 293 -17.30 -8.40 -7.59
C THR A 293 -16.71 -7.02 -7.87
N ALA A 294 -17.46 -5.98 -7.51
CA ALA A 294 -16.96 -4.61 -7.62
C ALA A 294 -16.18 -4.22 -6.36
N LEU A 295 -14.93 -3.83 -6.53
CA LEU A 295 -14.10 -3.27 -5.47
C LEU A 295 -14.04 -1.74 -5.65
N LEU A 296 -14.84 -1.04 -4.86
CA LEU A 296 -14.84 0.41 -4.82
C LEU A 296 -13.82 0.92 -3.78
N PRO A 297 -13.36 2.19 -3.86
CA PRO A 297 -12.56 2.78 -2.78
C PRO A 297 -13.27 2.64 -1.43
N PRO A 298 -12.55 2.35 -0.33
CA PRO A 298 -13.15 2.26 1.01
C PRO A 298 -13.68 3.64 1.42
N THR A 299 -14.77 3.65 2.19
CA THR A 299 -15.41 4.87 2.69
C THR A 299 -15.75 4.77 4.18
N GLY A 300 -16.02 5.89 4.82
CA GLY A 300 -16.46 5.94 6.21
C GLY A 300 -15.55 5.17 7.17
N GLY A 301 -16.13 4.30 8.00
CA GLY A 301 -15.38 3.54 9.01
C GLY A 301 -14.31 2.59 8.44
N ALA A 302 -14.49 2.08 7.22
CA ALA A 302 -13.50 1.24 6.55
C ALA A 302 -12.26 2.06 6.17
N LEU A 303 -12.44 3.23 5.57
CA LEU A 303 -11.35 4.15 5.23
C LEU A 303 -10.63 4.63 6.50
N ARG A 304 -11.39 4.98 7.56
CA ARG A 304 -10.81 5.37 8.85
C ARG A 304 -9.91 4.26 9.43
N ARG A 305 -10.34 2.99 9.38
CA ARG A 305 -9.50 1.86 9.82
C ARG A 305 -8.22 1.74 8.99
N ALA A 306 -8.32 1.88 7.67
CA ALA A 306 -7.15 1.84 6.78
C ALA A 306 -6.14 2.97 7.07
N VAL A 307 -6.60 4.13 7.56
CA VAL A 307 -5.75 5.26 7.95
C VAL A 307 -5.14 5.06 9.34
N VAL A 308 -5.93 4.66 10.33
CA VAL A 308 -5.54 4.73 11.76
C VAL A 308 -4.87 3.43 12.23
N GLN A 309 -5.42 2.28 11.86
CA GLN A 309 -5.00 0.99 12.44
C GLN A 309 -3.53 0.62 12.16
N PRO A 310 -2.96 0.86 10.96
CA PRO A 310 -1.55 0.56 10.70
C PRO A 310 -0.60 1.28 11.67
N ALA A 311 -0.82 2.58 11.92
CA ALA A 311 -0.04 3.34 12.89
C ALA A 311 -0.23 2.81 14.31
N THR A 312 -1.48 2.56 14.72
CA THR A 312 -1.82 2.03 16.05
C THR A 312 -1.13 0.69 16.31
N LYS A 313 -1.09 -0.19 15.31
CA LYS A 313 -0.42 -1.49 15.42
C LYS A 313 1.10 -1.36 15.66
N CYS A 314 1.70 -0.25 15.22
CA CYS A 314 3.10 0.08 15.47
C CYS A 314 3.32 0.91 16.75
N GLY A 315 2.29 1.10 17.59
CA GLY A 315 2.38 1.90 18.82
C GLY A 315 2.35 3.41 18.60
N TYR A 316 1.89 3.87 17.41
CA TYR A 316 1.76 5.28 17.08
C TYR A 316 0.29 5.68 16.94
N ARG A 317 0.01 6.96 17.15
CA ARG A 317 -1.34 7.50 16.98
C ARG A 317 -1.31 8.87 16.30
N PHE A 318 -2.38 9.23 15.67
CA PHE A 318 -2.57 10.60 15.21
C PHE A 318 -2.68 11.53 16.43
N GLU A 319 -2.19 12.77 16.30
CA GLU A 319 -2.17 13.77 17.38
C GLU A 319 -3.56 13.98 18.00
N ASP A 320 -4.58 14.05 17.18
CA ASP A 320 -5.98 14.13 17.56
C ASP A 320 -6.92 13.54 16.49
N ASP A 321 -8.19 13.39 16.83
CA ASP A 321 -9.22 12.91 15.90
C ASP A 321 -9.52 13.92 14.78
N ASP A 322 -9.37 15.22 15.03
CA ASP A 322 -9.59 16.25 14.01
C ASP A 322 -8.59 16.14 12.84
N LEU A 323 -7.35 15.72 13.12
CA LEU A 323 -6.35 15.45 12.08
C LEU A 323 -6.74 14.24 11.23
N VAL A 324 -7.34 13.22 11.84
CA VAL A 324 -7.87 12.07 11.09
C VAL A 324 -9.03 12.50 10.19
N GLU A 325 -9.98 13.27 10.71
CA GLU A 325 -11.12 13.78 9.94
C GLU A 325 -10.66 14.71 8.79
N GLU A 326 -9.66 15.58 9.03
CA GLU A 326 -9.05 16.41 8.00
C GLU A 326 -8.46 15.54 6.87
N THR A 327 -7.71 14.49 7.24
CA THR A 327 -7.09 13.56 6.28
C THR A 327 -8.15 12.81 5.46
N LEU A 328 -9.25 12.37 6.09
CA LEU A 328 -10.34 11.66 5.44
C LEU A 328 -11.14 12.58 4.50
N ALA A 329 -11.39 13.83 4.89
CA ALA A 329 -12.14 14.80 4.10
C ALA A 329 -11.43 15.14 2.77
N GLU A 330 -10.09 15.11 2.71
CA GLU A 330 -9.34 15.33 1.47
C GLU A 330 -9.48 14.16 0.46
N VAL A 331 -9.99 13.01 0.89
CA VAL A 331 -10.13 11.80 0.07
C VAL A 331 -11.58 11.52 -0.30
N GLU A 332 -12.52 11.96 0.54
CA GLU A 332 -13.93 11.61 0.41
C GLU A 332 -14.52 12.21 -0.86
N GLY A 333 -15.06 11.36 -1.74
CA GLY A 333 -15.65 11.76 -3.02
C GLY A 333 -14.68 11.95 -4.18
N GLU A 334 -13.38 11.93 -3.94
CA GLU A 334 -12.35 12.11 -4.98
C GLU A 334 -11.97 10.78 -5.64
N ARG A 335 -12.17 10.68 -6.96
CA ARG A 335 -11.73 9.50 -7.72
C ARG A 335 -10.21 9.43 -7.79
N GLY A 336 -9.64 8.26 -7.45
CA GLY A 336 -8.20 8.03 -7.51
C GLY A 336 -7.40 8.67 -6.37
N ALA A 337 -8.04 9.16 -5.30
CA ALA A 337 -7.38 9.77 -4.15
C ALA A 337 -6.71 8.74 -3.21
N LEU A 338 -7.13 7.47 -3.24
CA LEU A 338 -6.58 6.43 -2.34
C LEU A 338 -5.05 6.26 -2.46
N PRO A 339 -4.44 6.22 -3.65
CA PRO A 339 -2.98 6.19 -3.77
C PRO A 339 -2.29 7.46 -3.25
N LEU A 340 -2.94 8.64 -3.40
CA LEU A 340 -2.43 9.88 -2.83
C LEU A 340 -2.45 9.84 -1.31
N LEU A 341 -3.53 9.33 -0.72
CA LEU A 341 -3.65 9.09 0.71
C LEU A 341 -2.54 8.16 1.21
N ALA A 342 -2.37 7.01 0.55
CA ALA A 342 -1.32 6.04 0.91
C ALA A 342 0.08 6.68 0.87
N PHE A 343 0.34 7.49 -0.15
CA PHE A 343 1.59 8.24 -0.28
C PHE A 343 1.76 9.29 0.82
N ALA A 344 0.73 10.08 1.11
CA ALA A 344 0.76 11.10 2.16
C ALA A 344 0.99 10.48 3.54
N LEU A 345 0.33 9.34 3.83
CA LEU A 345 0.50 8.60 5.07
C LEU A 345 1.91 8.01 5.20
N ALA A 346 2.50 7.48 4.12
CA ALA A 346 3.88 7.02 4.13
C ALA A 346 4.85 8.16 4.44
N ARG A 347 4.65 9.34 3.83
CA ARG A 347 5.48 10.53 4.10
C ARG A 347 5.27 11.09 5.51
N LEU A 348 4.05 11.04 6.03
CA LEU A 348 3.74 11.42 7.40
C LEU A 348 4.40 10.45 8.39
N TRP A 349 4.39 9.14 8.08
CA TRP A 349 5.06 8.11 8.87
C TRP A 349 6.57 8.32 8.96
N GLU A 350 7.23 8.70 7.88
CA GLU A 350 8.66 9.06 7.87
C GLU A 350 8.99 10.24 8.80
N ARG A 351 8.02 11.15 9.02
CA ARG A 351 8.14 12.35 9.88
C ARG A 351 7.45 12.22 11.23
N ARG A 352 7.10 10.98 11.62
CA ARG A 352 6.48 10.70 12.91
C ARG A 352 7.34 11.20 14.07
N ASP A 353 6.72 11.70 15.07
CA ASP A 353 7.39 12.02 16.34
C ASP A 353 7.62 10.72 17.12
N ARG A 354 8.88 10.29 17.17
CA ARG A 354 9.26 9.03 17.82
C ARG A 354 9.22 9.15 19.35
N ASP A 355 9.42 10.34 19.88
CA ASP A 355 9.44 10.57 21.33
C ASP A 355 8.02 10.49 21.92
N THR A 356 7.06 11.15 21.27
CA THR A 356 5.66 11.15 21.71
C THR A 356 4.83 10.00 21.13
N GLY A 357 5.34 9.28 20.12
CA GLY A 357 4.60 8.23 19.40
C GLY A 357 3.44 8.80 18.58
N GLN A 358 3.61 10.00 18.00
CA GLN A 358 2.54 10.70 17.31
C GLN A 358 2.83 10.99 15.85
N LEU A 359 1.76 10.92 15.05
CA LEU A 359 1.68 11.51 13.73
C LEU A 359 1.08 12.90 13.91
N THR A 360 1.93 13.94 13.81
CA THR A 360 1.54 15.29 14.21
C THR A 360 0.91 16.08 13.07
N ARG A 361 -0.02 16.98 13.39
CA ARG A 361 -0.63 17.94 12.47
C ARG A 361 0.43 18.80 11.77
N ARG A 362 1.48 19.20 12.51
CA ARG A 362 2.61 19.93 11.94
C ARG A 362 3.27 19.13 10.81
N ALA A 363 3.62 17.86 11.05
CA ALA A 363 4.22 16.99 10.04
C ALA A 363 3.29 16.79 8.84
N TYR A 364 1.98 16.64 9.06
CA TYR A 364 0.97 16.53 8.01
C TYR A 364 0.95 17.76 7.09
N HIS A 365 0.95 18.97 7.65
CA HIS A 365 1.00 20.21 6.86
C HIS A 365 2.35 20.41 6.16
N GLU A 366 3.47 19.99 6.77
CA GLU A 366 4.79 20.01 6.14
C GLU A 366 4.86 19.05 4.94
N VAL A 367 4.19 17.90 5.00
CA VAL A 367 4.02 16.98 3.86
C VAL A 367 3.13 17.57 2.78
N GLY A 368 2.15 18.40 3.14
CA GLY A 368 1.23 19.08 2.22
C GLY A 368 -0.15 18.49 2.14
N GLY A 369 -0.55 17.72 3.14
CA GLY A 369 -1.80 16.98 3.13
C GLY A 369 -1.80 15.88 2.06
N VAL A 370 -2.97 15.33 1.78
CA VAL A 370 -3.13 14.30 0.74
C VAL A 370 -2.94 14.88 -0.65
N GLY A 371 -3.56 16.02 -0.95
CA GLY A 371 -3.53 16.63 -2.28
C GLY A 371 -2.16 17.18 -2.69
N GLY A 372 -1.37 17.67 -1.73
CA GLY A 372 -0.08 18.31 -2.00
C GLY A 372 1.14 17.41 -1.89
N ALA A 373 1.04 16.26 -1.24
CA ALA A 373 2.18 15.40 -0.91
C ALA A 373 2.97 14.94 -2.15
N LEU A 374 2.29 14.41 -3.14
CA LEU A 374 2.93 13.89 -4.36
C LEU A 374 3.52 15.02 -5.21
N ALA A 375 2.80 16.15 -5.33
CA ALA A 375 3.29 17.31 -6.06
C ALA A 375 4.55 17.90 -5.41
N ARG A 376 4.57 18.04 -4.08
CA ARG A 376 5.75 18.51 -3.34
C ARG A 376 6.93 17.56 -3.47
N HIS A 377 6.68 16.26 -3.43
CA HIS A 377 7.72 15.27 -3.64
C HIS A 377 8.33 15.38 -5.05
N ALA A 378 7.49 15.51 -6.08
CA ALA A 378 7.95 15.72 -7.45
C ALA A 378 8.77 17.02 -7.60
N GLU A 379 8.31 18.13 -7.01
CA GLU A 379 9.08 19.38 -7.02
C GLU A 379 10.41 19.26 -6.28
N ALA A 380 10.43 18.64 -5.09
CA ALA A 380 11.67 18.41 -4.34
C ALA A 380 12.67 17.52 -5.11
N THR A 381 12.15 16.50 -5.82
CA THR A 381 13.00 15.66 -6.69
C THR A 381 13.60 16.49 -7.83
N ILE A 382 12.82 17.37 -8.49
CA ILE A 382 13.33 18.24 -9.53
C ILE A 382 14.38 19.23 -8.99
N ASP A 383 14.15 19.78 -7.81
CA ASP A 383 15.10 20.69 -7.17
C ASP A 383 16.44 19.96 -6.86
N HIS A 384 16.37 18.68 -6.48
CA HIS A 384 17.54 17.83 -6.28
C HIS A 384 18.27 17.55 -7.60
N ILE A 385 17.54 17.18 -8.66
CA ILE A 385 18.07 16.98 -10.01
C ILE A 385 18.77 18.26 -10.53
N GLY A 386 18.25 19.42 -10.16
CA GLY A 386 18.81 20.73 -10.47
C GLY A 386 18.29 21.34 -11.77
N THR A 387 18.24 22.67 -11.79
CA THR A 387 17.62 23.46 -12.87
C THR A 387 18.24 23.24 -14.24
N GLY A 388 19.54 22.92 -14.31
CA GLY A 388 20.23 22.63 -15.56
C GLY A 388 19.76 21.36 -16.29
N ARG A 389 19.10 20.44 -15.57
CA ARG A 389 18.61 19.16 -16.10
C ARG A 389 17.08 19.09 -16.25
N ILE A 390 16.35 20.17 -15.96
CA ILE A 390 14.88 20.24 -16.09
C ILE A 390 14.41 19.92 -17.53
N ALA A 391 15.18 20.31 -18.54
CA ALA A 391 14.85 20.00 -19.92
C ALA A 391 14.81 18.48 -20.18
N HIS A 392 15.72 17.70 -19.57
CA HIS A 392 15.70 16.24 -19.66
C HIS A 392 14.48 15.65 -18.92
N VAL A 393 14.16 16.15 -17.72
CA VAL A 393 12.96 15.75 -16.99
C VAL A 393 11.72 15.98 -17.83
N ARG A 394 11.56 17.19 -18.39
CA ARG A 394 10.40 17.53 -19.22
C ARG A 394 10.28 16.60 -20.43
N GLU A 395 11.39 16.34 -21.14
CA GLU A 395 11.36 15.49 -22.33
C GLU A 395 11.04 14.03 -21.99
N LEU A 396 11.54 13.49 -20.86
CA LEU A 396 11.19 12.17 -20.38
C LEU A 396 9.68 12.06 -20.08
N PHE A 397 9.13 12.97 -19.27
CA PHE A 397 7.68 12.96 -18.96
C PHE A 397 6.83 13.17 -20.21
N ARG A 398 7.25 14.03 -21.14
CA ARG A 398 6.58 14.27 -22.41
C ARG A 398 6.39 13.00 -23.24
N ASN A 399 7.36 12.08 -23.19
CA ASN A 399 7.29 10.81 -23.89
C ASN A 399 6.53 9.72 -23.13
N LEU A 400 6.31 9.91 -21.83
CA LEU A 400 5.57 8.99 -20.96
C LEU A 400 4.09 9.38 -20.76
N VAL A 401 3.60 10.39 -21.51
CA VAL A 401 2.19 10.81 -21.53
C VAL A 401 1.66 10.68 -22.95
N THR A 402 0.47 10.07 -23.10
CA THR A 402 -0.21 9.96 -24.40
C THR A 402 -0.88 11.27 -24.79
N ALA A 403 -1.34 11.38 -26.05
CA ALA A 403 -2.11 12.53 -26.53
C ALA A 403 -3.42 12.73 -25.75
N GLU A 404 -4.02 11.64 -25.24
CA GLU A 404 -5.23 11.64 -24.42
C GLU A 404 -4.97 12.01 -22.95
N GLY A 405 -3.72 12.32 -22.58
CA GLY A 405 -3.34 12.66 -21.21
C GLY A 405 -3.29 11.47 -20.24
N THR A 406 -3.12 10.26 -20.75
CA THR A 406 -2.95 9.04 -19.97
C THR A 406 -1.47 8.62 -19.90
N ARG A 407 -1.13 7.65 -19.05
CA ARG A 407 0.23 7.11 -18.96
C ARG A 407 0.60 6.34 -20.21
N ALA A 408 1.84 6.54 -20.70
CA ALA A 408 2.42 5.74 -21.75
C ALA A 408 3.55 4.87 -21.19
N VAL A 409 3.63 3.62 -21.67
CA VAL A 409 4.76 2.72 -21.43
C VAL A 409 5.74 2.89 -22.58
N ARG A 410 7.05 3.04 -22.28
CA ARG A 410 8.11 3.17 -23.27
C ARG A 410 9.29 2.29 -22.92
N GLU A 411 10.01 1.84 -23.94
CA GLU A 411 11.28 1.16 -23.73
C GLU A 411 12.37 2.15 -23.27
N TRP A 412 13.26 1.66 -22.42
CA TRP A 412 14.40 2.43 -21.92
C TRP A 412 15.23 3.02 -23.06
N SER A 413 15.52 2.21 -24.08
CA SER A 413 16.25 2.59 -25.28
C SER A 413 15.51 3.65 -26.11
N GLU A 414 14.19 3.51 -26.26
CA GLU A 414 13.31 4.46 -26.94
C GLU A 414 13.35 5.83 -26.25
N LEU A 415 13.20 5.85 -24.91
CA LEU A 415 13.24 7.10 -24.13
C LEU A 415 14.57 7.83 -24.26
N LEU A 416 15.69 7.10 -24.33
CA LEU A 416 17.00 7.72 -24.48
C LEU A 416 17.30 8.10 -25.92
N SER A 417 16.67 7.47 -26.91
CA SER A 417 16.88 7.77 -28.33
C SER A 417 16.38 9.15 -28.75
N VAL A 418 15.45 9.76 -27.99
CA VAL A 418 14.94 11.12 -28.27
C VAL A 418 15.99 12.21 -27.99
N PHE A 419 17.05 11.86 -27.23
CA PHE A 419 18.13 12.77 -26.91
C PHE A 419 19.30 12.64 -27.89
N GLU A 420 19.95 13.79 -28.20
CA GLU A 420 21.21 13.76 -28.92
C GLU A 420 22.26 12.92 -28.18
N GLU A 421 23.16 12.26 -28.92
CA GLU A 421 24.13 11.30 -28.36
C GLU A 421 24.89 11.83 -27.13
N ARG A 422 25.30 13.10 -27.17
CA ARG A 422 25.99 13.79 -26.05
C ARG A 422 25.10 14.03 -24.82
N GLN A 423 23.78 13.98 -24.97
CA GLN A 423 22.81 14.23 -23.90
C GLN A 423 22.23 12.93 -23.31
N ARG A 424 22.49 11.77 -23.92
CA ARG A 424 21.93 10.49 -23.47
C ARG A 424 22.39 10.10 -22.09
N VAL A 425 23.68 10.26 -21.76
CA VAL A 425 24.21 9.92 -20.43
C VAL A 425 23.58 10.80 -19.34
N PRO A 426 23.52 12.13 -19.45
CA PRO A 426 22.81 12.98 -18.50
C PRO A 426 21.30 12.66 -18.41
N ALA A 427 20.65 12.30 -19.52
CA ALA A 427 19.23 11.92 -19.51
C ALA A 427 19.02 10.58 -18.80
N GLU A 428 19.93 9.63 -18.95
CA GLU A 428 19.89 8.35 -18.26
C GLU A 428 20.08 8.51 -16.75
N GLU A 429 20.97 9.39 -16.30
CA GLU A 429 21.13 9.73 -14.89
C GLU A 429 19.82 10.29 -14.32
N VAL A 430 19.21 11.26 -15.02
CA VAL A 430 17.91 11.83 -14.63
C VAL A 430 16.82 10.77 -14.57
N LEU A 431 16.78 9.85 -15.54
CA LEU A 431 15.81 8.77 -15.58
C LEU A 431 15.95 7.86 -14.35
N ARG A 432 17.17 7.52 -13.95
CA ARG A 432 17.44 6.73 -12.74
C ARG A 432 17.03 7.49 -11.47
N GLU A 433 17.39 8.77 -11.34
CA GLU A 433 16.99 9.62 -10.20
C GLU A 433 15.47 9.70 -10.07
N LEU A 434 14.72 9.78 -11.18
CA LEU A 434 13.25 9.78 -11.16
C LEU A 434 12.65 8.44 -10.74
N ILE A 435 13.29 7.32 -11.11
CA ILE A 435 12.90 5.97 -10.69
C ILE A 435 13.20 5.76 -9.20
N ASP A 436 14.39 6.14 -8.74
CA ASP A 436 14.80 6.05 -7.34
C ASP A 436 13.87 6.88 -6.43
N ALA A 437 13.45 8.06 -6.93
CA ALA A 437 12.44 8.89 -6.28
C ALA A 437 11.00 8.36 -6.39
N ARG A 438 10.79 7.22 -7.05
CA ARG A 438 9.46 6.62 -7.28
C ARG A 438 8.46 7.59 -7.96
N LEU A 439 8.92 8.42 -8.87
CA LEU A 439 8.06 9.17 -9.79
C LEU A 439 7.84 8.39 -11.08
N LEU A 440 8.81 7.57 -11.46
CA LEU A 440 8.74 6.60 -12.55
C LEU A 440 8.96 5.20 -11.98
N THR A 441 8.52 4.19 -12.71
CA THR A 441 8.84 2.79 -12.45
C THR A 441 9.47 2.16 -13.68
N SER A 442 10.30 1.13 -13.48
CA SER A 442 10.86 0.35 -14.57
C SER A 442 10.81 -1.13 -14.27
N TYR A 443 10.52 -1.93 -15.29
CA TYR A 443 10.45 -3.38 -15.21
C TYR A 443 11.01 -4.01 -16.48
N GLU A 444 11.46 -5.25 -16.38
CA GLU A 444 11.97 -6.01 -17.52
C GLU A 444 10.87 -6.90 -18.10
N VAL A 445 10.72 -6.85 -19.41
CA VAL A 445 9.84 -7.73 -20.18
C VAL A 445 10.73 -8.64 -21.02
N ARG A 446 10.53 -9.95 -20.89
CA ARG A 446 11.19 -10.95 -21.74
C ARG A 446 10.19 -11.39 -22.79
N GLU A 447 10.43 -11.03 -24.02
CA GLU A 447 9.75 -11.58 -25.18
C GLU A 447 10.58 -12.76 -25.70
N ASP A 448 9.90 -13.88 -26.08
CA ASP A 448 10.58 -15.08 -26.53
C ASP A 448 11.54 -14.78 -27.68
N GLU A 449 12.78 -15.30 -27.59
CA GLU A 449 13.90 -15.15 -28.52
C GLU A 449 14.57 -13.77 -28.57
N HIS A 450 14.13 -12.74 -27.82
CA HIS A 450 14.77 -11.43 -27.79
C HIS A 450 15.47 -11.16 -26.45
N GLU A 451 16.47 -10.30 -26.45
CA GLU A 451 17.05 -9.80 -25.21
C GLU A 451 15.99 -9.10 -24.37
N PRO A 452 16.01 -9.27 -23.03
CA PRO A 452 15.01 -8.65 -22.15
C PRO A 452 15.01 -7.13 -22.35
N THR A 453 13.82 -6.59 -22.65
CA THR A 453 13.62 -5.15 -22.83
C THR A 453 13.19 -4.52 -21.52
N ARG A 454 13.85 -3.42 -21.15
CA ARG A 454 13.50 -2.64 -19.96
C ARG A 454 12.47 -1.58 -20.33
N ARG A 455 11.30 -1.63 -19.72
CA ARG A 455 10.20 -0.67 -19.93
C ARG A 455 10.12 0.31 -18.77
N VAL A 456 9.62 1.51 -19.06
CA VAL A 456 9.46 2.61 -18.10
C VAL A 456 8.08 3.21 -18.25
N GLU A 457 7.46 3.56 -17.12
CA GLU A 457 6.19 4.31 -17.06
C GLU A 457 6.14 5.24 -15.86
N ILE A 458 5.18 6.16 -15.85
CA ILE A 458 4.86 7.00 -14.69
C ILE A 458 4.26 6.12 -13.60
N ILE A 459 4.76 6.24 -12.36
CA ILE A 459 4.37 5.36 -11.24
C ILE A 459 2.86 5.35 -10.99
N HIS A 460 2.20 6.51 -11.09
CA HIS A 460 0.77 6.63 -10.85
C HIS A 460 0.11 7.76 -11.66
N GLU A 461 -1.12 7.49 -12.14
CA GLU A 461 -1.87 8.41 -13.00
C GLU A 461 -2.20 9.75 -12.31
N SER A 462 -2.34 9.75 -10.98
CA SER A 462 -2.59 10.97 -10.20
C SER A 462 -1.50 12.04 -10.34
N LEU A 463 -0.26 11.66 -10.70
CA LEU A 463 0.78 12.64 -11.06
C LEU A 463 0.37 13.53 -12.24
N LEU A 464 -0.33 12.97 -13.22
CA LEU A 464 -0.79 13.68 -14.42
C LEU A 464 -1.81 14.79 -14.09
N ALA A 465 -2.64 14.58 -13.07
CA ALA A 465 -3.69 15.51 -12.66
C ALA A 465 -3.24 16.48 -11.56
N ASN A 466 -2.42 16.03 -10.62
CA ASN A 466 -2.17 16.75 -9.37
C ASN A 466 -0.78 17.43 -9.29
N TRP A 467 0.11 17.21 -10.27
CA TRP A 467 1.38 17.93 -10.31
C TRP A 467 1.31 19.16 -11.23
N PRO A 468 1.23 20.40 -10.69
CA PRO A 468 0.93 21.60 -11.50
C PRO A 468 1.97 21.88 -12.60
N ARG A 469 3.22 21.49 -12.39
CA ARG A 469 4.29 21.63 -13.40
C ARG A 469 4.05 20.69 -14.58
N LEU A 470 3.70 19.42 -14.31
CA LEU A 470 3.42 18.43 -15.35
C LEU A 470 2.16 18.80 -16.13
N VAL A 471 1.10 19.22 -15.43
CA VAL A 471 -0.14 19.74 -16.07
C VAL A 471 0.17 20.91 -17.04
N ARG A 472 1.02 21.85 -16.62
CA ARG A 472 1.46 22.94 -17.50
C ARG A 472 2.25 22.44 -18.71
N TRP A 473 3.15 21.48 -18.52
CA TRP A 473 3.91 20.89 -19.63
C TRP A 473 2.99 20.19 -20.62
N GLN A 474 2.02 19.41 -20.16
CA GLN A 474 1.01 18.76 -21.01
C GLN A 474 0.22 19.78 -21.84
N THR A 475 -0.27 20.86 -21.19
CA THR A 475 -1.04 21.90 -21.88
C THR A 475 -0.22 22.61 -22.96
N GLN A 476 1.07 22.87 -22.68
CA GLN A 476 1.97 23.50 -23.64
C GLN A 476 2.36 22.60 -24.82
N ASP A 477 2.34 21.29 -24.63
CA ASP A 477 2.77 20.30 -25.59
C ASP A 477 1.62 19.57 -26.31
N ALA A 478 0.35 19.95 -26.04
CA ALA A 478 -0.84 19.23 -26.51
C ALA A 478 -0.88 19.06 -28.05
N GLU A 479 -0.64 20.13 -28.80
CA GLU A 479 -0.62 20.08 -30.29
C GLU A 479 0.50 19.16 -30.83
N GLY A 480 1.68 19.20 -30.21
CA GLY A 480 2.81 18.37 -30.63
C GLY A 480 2.68 16.89 -30.20
N SER A 481 1.84 16.57 -29.24
CA SER A 481 1.64 15.22 -28.72
C SER A 481 0.94 14.32 -29.75
N GLN A 482 -0.13 14.82 -30.34
CA GLN A 482 -0.90 14.10 -31.35
C GLN A 482 -0.03 13.74 -32.57
N ILE A 483 0.73 14.70 -33.08
CA ILE A 483 1.62 14.50 -34.23
C ILE A 483 2.69 13.44 -33.90
N ARG A 484 3.25 13.45 -32.70
CA ARG A 484 4.24 12.45 -32.26
C ARG A 484 3.66 11.03 -32.19
N ASP A 485 2.46 10.88 -31.66
CA ASP A 485 1.83 9.55 -31.56
C ASP A 485 1.45 9.01 -32.94
N GLU A 486 0.97 9.87 -33.85
CA GLU A 486 0.72 9.52 -35.26
C GLU A 486 2.02 9.09 -35.98
N LEU A 487 3.13 9.84 -35.78
CA LEU A 487 4.44 9.50 -36.34
C LEU A 487 4.99 8.18 -35.83
N ARG A 488 4.84 7.91 -34.51
CA ARG A 488 5.27 6.64 -33.92
C ARG A 488 4.49 5.46 -34.49
N GLN A 489 3.18 5.62 -34.59
CA GLN A 489 2.32 4.58 -35.15
C GLN A 489 2.69 4.31 -36.62
N ALA A 490 2.88 5.37 -37.40
CA ALA A 490 3.31 5.25 -38.79
C ALA A 490 4.69 4.58 -38.91
N SER A 491 5.63 4.92 -38.04
CA SER A 491 6.98 4.32 -38.02
C SER A 491 6.94 2.83 -37.68
N ARG A 492 6.14 2.41 -36.69
CA ARG A 492 5.96 0.98 -36.36
C ARG A 492 5.40 0.20 -37.55
N VAL A 493 4.31 0.68 -38.13
CA VAL A 493 3.70 0.04 -39.30
C VAL A 493 4.68 -0.04 -40.47
N TRP A 494 5.52 0.97 -40.67
CA TRP A 494 6.54 0.96 -41.68
C TRP A 494 7.64 -0.06 -41.42
N ASP A 495 8.11 -0.19 -40.18
CA ASP A 495 9.09 -1.21 -39.76
C ASP A 495 8.52 -2.64 -39.89
N GLU A 496 7.29 -2.90 -39.44
CA GLU A 496 6.61 -4.20 -39.55
C GLU A 496 6.45 -4.69 -41.00
N HIS A 497 6.36 -3.75 -41.95
CA HIS A 497 6.25 -4.06 -43.36
C HIS A 497 7.60 -4.07 -44.12
N GLY A 498 8.73 -4.11 -43.39
CA GLY A 498 10.06 -4.22 -44.00
C GLY A 498 10.56 -2.92 -44.59
N ARG A 499 10.08 -1.78 -44.13
CA ARG A 499 10.53 -0.42 -44.50
C ARG A 499 10.37 -0.07 -45.98
N PRO A 500 9.21 -0.28 -46.62
CA PRO A 500 9.05 0.02 -48.05
C PRO A 500 9.00 1.54 -48.30
N ASP A 501 9.68 1.99 -49.34
CA ASP A 501 9.79 3.43 -49.67
C ASP A 501 8.46 4.07 -50.08
N ASP A 502 7.48 3.28 -50.57
CA ASP A 502 6.15 3.72 -50.97
C ASP A 502 5.19 3.98 -49.79
N ARG A 503 5.62 3.63 -48.59
CA ARG A 503 4.86 3.85 -47.34
C ARG A 503 5.53 4.88 -46.42
N LEU A 504 6.39 5.70 -46.93
CA LEU A 504 6.92 6.84 -46.19
C LEU A 504 5.77 7.81 -45.81
N TRP A 505 5.77 8.21 -44.56
CA TRP A 505 4.76 9.16 -44.07
C TRP A 505 4.94 10.52 -44.76
N THR A 506 3.87 11.01 -45.39
CA THR A 506 3.92 12.24 -46.19
C THR A 506 3.20 13.44 -45.57
N GLY A 507 2.76 13.33 -44.30
CA GLY A 507 2.08 14.40 -43.56
C GLY A 507 0.58 14.31 -43.62
#